data_4888e3a1b51a9e2c2d59b91acb642aaf
#
_entry.id   4888e3a1b51a9e2c2d59b91acb642aaf
#
_cell.length_a   1.000
_cell.length_b   1.000
_cell.length_c   1.000
_cell.angle_alpha   90.00
_cell.angle_beta   90.00
_cell.angle_gamma   90.00
#
_symmetry.space_group_name_H-M   'P 1'
#
loop_
_entity.id
_entity.type
_entity.pdbx_description
1 polymer ?
#
loop_
_entity_poly.entity_id
_entity_poly.type
_entity_poly.pdbx_seq_one_letter_code
_entity_poly.pdbx_strand_id
1 'polypeptide(L)'
;MSLLREYIRELLTEAAKGPADLPEDVFVEIIDQGEHAKFRYVMKNPDDGKYYNSTSISGKVAVIKPDHPCGDAWEVALSHAERGWGPMLYDVAIEWATQNGGGLVSDRRHVSPSARGVWNYYLLNRGDVQSVQLDDLQNTITPEEEDNCEQHASTVGRSSAGMPKVVDFQESPLSKRYTKPPTTMNALEAAGKLVVT
;
A
#
# COMPACT_ATOMS: atom_id res chain seq x y z
N MET A 1 11.07 24.35 -6.27
CA MET A 1 10.89 22.97 -5.74
C MET A 1 12.14 22.61 -4.97
N SER A 2 12.03 22.08 -3.76
CA SER A 2 13.18 21.91 -2.86
C SER A 2 14.04 20.71 -3.29
N LEU A 3 15.35 20.88 -3.41
CA LEU A 3 16.38 19.85 -3.60
C LEU A 3 16.17 18.64 -2.66
N LEU A 4 15.61 18.88 -1.48
CA LEU A 4 15.27 17.81 -0.52
C LEU A 4 14.16 16.88 -1.03
N ARG A 5 13.17 17.41 -1.77
CA ARG A 5 12.11 16.57 -2.36
C ARG A 5 12.65 15.71 -3.51
N GLU A 6 13.55 16.26 -4.29
CA GLU A 6 14.22 15.56 -5.39
C GLU A 6 15.14 14.47 -4.84
N TYR A 7 15.93 14.77 -3.82
CA TYR A 7 16.78 13.81 -3.10
C TYR A 7 15.99 12.68 -2.43
N ILE A 8 14.87 13.00 -1.77
CA ILE A 8 13.98 11.98 -1.19
C ILE A 8 13.33 11.13 -2.29
N ARG A 9 12.96 11.73 -3.42
CA ARG A 9 12.42 11.02 -4.57
C ARG A 9 13.45 10.06 -5.18
N GLU A 10 14.68 10.51 -5.37
CA GLU A 10 15.79 9.68 -5.84
C GLU A 10 16.06 8.52 -4.87
N LEU A 11 16.18 8.78 -3.56
CA LEU A 11 16.38 7.74 -2.55
C LEU A 11 15.26 6.70 -2.50
N LEU A 12 14.01 7.12 -2.69
CA LEU A 12 12.87 6.19 -2.72
C LEU A 12 12.81 5.42 -4.04
N THR A 13 13.19 6.05 -5.15
CA THR A 13 13.18 5.43 -6.49
C THR A 13 14.36 4.48 -6.65
N GLU A 14 15.57 4.88 -6.23
CA GLU A 14 16.77 4.02 -6.27
C GLU A 14 16.71 2.85 -5.27
N ALA A 15 15.91 2.98 -4.21
CA ALA A 15 15.75 1.93 -3.20
C ALA A 15 14.57 0.98 -3.46
N ALA A 16 13.66 1.32 -4.39
CA ALA A 16 12.48 0.49 -4.68
C ALA A 16 12.89 -0.72 -5.51
N LYS A 17 12.69 -1.90 -4.94
CA LYS A 17 12.90 -3.20 -5.59
C LYS A 17 11.63 -3.62 -6.33
N GLY A 18 11.81 -4.25 -7.48
CA GLY A 18 10.72 -4.77 -8.32
C GLY A 18 10.81 -6.29 -8.53
N PRO A 19 9.90 -6.86 -9.34
CA PRO A 19 9.87 -8.30 -9.61
C PRO A 19 11.19 -8.88 -10.15
N ALA A 20 11.94 -8.10 -10.94
CA ALA A 20 13.22 -8.51 -11.50
C ALA A 20 14.37 -8.57 -10.48
N ASP A 21 14.20 -7.92 -9.33
CA ASP A 21 15.20 -7.91 -8.25
C ASP A 21 15.02 -9.07 -7.26
N LEU A 22 13.92 -9.84 -7.36
CA LEU A 22 13.67 -10.95 -6.46
C LEU A 22 14.73 -12.05 -6.62
N PRO A 23 15.33 -12.53 -5.50
CA PRO A 23 16.19 -13.70 -5.52
C PRO A 23 15.48 -14.91 -6.15
N GLU A 24 16.26 -15.82 -6.72
CA GLU A 24 15.74 -16.98 -7.44
C GLU A 24 14.80 -17.87 -6.59
N ASP A 25 15.09 -17.97 -5.30
CA ASP A 25 14.37 -18.80 -4.32
C ASP A 25 13.24 -18.06 -3.59
N VAL A 26 13.04 -16.75 -3.84
CA VAL A 26 12.02 -15.93 -3.17
C VAL A 26 10.81 -15.72 -4.09
N PHE A 27 9.63 -15.82 -3.50
CA PHE A 27 8.33 -15.63 -4.13
C PHE A 27 7.52 -14.59 -3.36
N VAL A 28 6.52 -14.03 -4.01
CA VAL A 28 5.46 -13.25 -3.37
C VAL A 28 4.24 -14.15 -3.21
N GLU A 29 3.75 -14.31 -1.99
CA GLU A 29 2.55 -15.07 -1.69
C GLU A 29 1.40 -14.15 -1.36
N ILE A 30 0.24 -14.42 -1.97
CA ILE A 30 -1.05 -13.83 -1.65
C ILE A 30 -1.86 -14.89 -0.94
N ILE A 31 -2.24 -14.61 0.32
CA ILE A 31 -3.14 -15.46 1.12
C ILE A 31 -4.47 -14.72 1.20
N ASP A 32 -5.47 -15.24 0.47
CA ASP A 32 -6.82 -14.68 0.48
C ASP A 32 -7.69 -15.48 1.46
N GLN A 33 -8.27 -14.78 2.44
CA GLN A 33 -9.13 -15.36 3.48
C GLN A 33 -10.53 -14.73 3.47
N GLY A 34 -10.97 -14.18 2.34
CA GLY A 34 -12.26 -13.51 2.17
C GLY A 34 -12.24 -12.07 2.68
N GLU A 35 -12.43 -11.83 3.97
CA GLU A 35 -12.41 -10.47 4.55
C GLU A 35 -11.02 -9.99 4.96
N HIS A 36 -10.00 -10.82 4.79
CA HIS A 36 -8.61 -10.53 5.06
C HIS A 36 -7.74 -11.06 3.93
N ALA A 37 -6.73 -10.30 3.52
CA ALA A 37 -5.68 -10.81 2.65
C ALA A 37 -4.30 -10.41 3.17
N LYS A 38 -3.30 -11.25 2.85
CA LYS A 38 -1.90 -11.03 3.25
C LYS A 38 -1.00 -11.22 2.04
N PHE A 39 -0.04 -10.32 1.92
CA PHE A 39 0.99 -10.31 0.89
C PHE A 39 2.33 -10.40 1.58
N ARG A 40 3.14 -11.41 1.26
CA ARG A 40 4.42 -11.62 1.95
C ARG A 40 5.47 -12.25 1.05
N TYR A 41 6.72 -12.12 1.45
CA TYR A 41 7.82 -12.85 0.82
C TYR A 41 7.97 -14.23 1.43
N VAL A 42 8.05 -15.25 0.58
CA VAL A 42 8.19 -16.65 0.98
C VAL A 42 9.29 -17.35 0.18
N MET A 43 9.79 -18.43 0.74
CA MET A 43 10.71 -19.37 0.07
C MET A 43 10.04 -20.74 0.01
N LYS A 44 10.27 -21.46 -1.09
CA LYS A 44 9.80 -22.84 -1.24
C LYS A 44 10.79 -23.78 -0.59
N ASN A 45 10.31 -24.59 0.36
CA ASN A 45 11.13 -25.65 0.95
C ASN A 45 11.25 -26.82 -0.06
N PRO A 46 12.46 -27.21 -0.46
CA PRO A 46 12.67 -28.30 -1.41
C PRO A 46 12.22 -29.68 -0.90
N ASP A 47 12.25 -29.87 0.44
CA ASP A 47 11.97 -31.17 1.05
C ASP A 47 10.47 -31.52 1.08
N ASP A 48 9.61 -30.52 1.35
CA ASP A 48 8.17 -30.73 1.49
C ASP A 48 7.33 -29.96 0.45
N GLY A 49 7.97 -29.12 -0.36
CA GLY A 49 7.35 -28.32 -1.39
C GLY A 49 6.48 -27.15 -0.89
N LYS A 50 6.44 -26.93 0.43
CA LYS A 50 5.64 -25.85 1.06
C LYS A 50 6.36 -24.52 1.06
N TYR A 51 5.57 -23.45 1.20
CA TYR A 51 6.08 -22.09 1.28
C TYR A 51 6.17 -21.63 2.75
N TYR A 52 7.31 -21.08 3.11
CA TYR A 52 7.61 -20.54 4.43
C TYR A 52 8.07 -19.08 4.30
N ASN A 53 8.01 -18.31 5.39
CA ASN A 53 8.53 -16.95 5.37
C ASN A 53 9.98 -16.94 4.84
N SER A 54 10.25 -16.03 3.93
CA SER A 54 11.63 -15.86 3.43
C SER A 54 12.57 -15.44 4.55
N THR A 55 13.75 -16.04 4.54
CA THR A 55 14.86 -15.66 5.43
C THR A 55 15.81 -14.65 4.79
N SER A 56 15.72 -14.50 3.46
CA SER A 56 16.56 -13.59 2.69
C SER A 56 15.98 -12.17 2.61
N ILE A 57 14.65 -12.06 2.60
CA ILE A 57 13.92 -10.79 2.51
C ILE A 57 12.73 -10.86 3.45
N SER A 58 12.62 -9.89 4.36
CA SER A 58 11.46 -9.77 5.24
C SER A 58 10.49 -8.72 4.73
N GLY A 59 9.21 -9.07 4.68
CA GLY A 59 8.15 -8.13 4.32
C GLY A 59 6.77 -8.75 4.34
N LYS A 60 5.80 -7.94 4.78
CA LYS A 60 4.39 -8.31 4.82
C LYS A 60 3.53 -7.05 4.75
N VAL A 61 2.47 -7.12 3.95
CA VAL A 61 1.31 -6.22 3.97
C VAL A 61 0.08 -7.07 4.27
N ALA A 62 -0.79 -6.63 5.17
CA ALA A 62 -2.06 -7.25 5.43
C ALA A 62 -3.16 -6.22 5.24
N VAL A 63 -4.25 -6.65 4.62
CA VAL A 63 -5.42 -5.82 4.35
C VAL A 63 -6.67 -6.48 4.90
N ILE A 64 -7.66 -5.67 5.25
CA ILE A 64 -8.96 -6.10 5.76
C ILE A 64 -10.07 -5.39 5.00
N LYS A 65 -11.25 -5.98 4.98
CA LYS A 65 -12.46 -5.28 4.55
C LYS A 65 -12.88 -4.36 5.71
N PRO A 66 -12.98 -3.03 5.51
CA PRO A 66 -13.39 -2.12 6.59
C PRO A 66 -14.87 -2.25 6.91
N ASP A 67 -15.23 -1.96 8.16
CA ASP A 67 -16.61 -1.99 8.65
C ASP A 67 -17.46 -0.77 8.22
N HIS A 68 -16.84 0.21 7.56
CA HIS A 68 -17.47 1.48 7.17
C HIS A 68 -17.26 1.79 5.70
N PRO A 69 -18.10 2.65 5.10
CA PRO A 69 -17.99 2.98 3.69
C PRO A 69 -16.67 3.66 3.35
N CYS A 70 -15.94 3.11 2.40
CA CYS A 70 -14.73 3.68 1.81
C CYS A 70 -14.70 3.41 0.32
N GLY A 71 -15.85 3.48 -0.36
CA GLY A 71 -15.98 3.16 -1.78
C GLY A 71 -15.63 1.71 -2.09
N ASP A 72 -16.04 0.77 -1.26
CA ASP A 72 -15.74 -0.67 -1.34
C ASP A 72 -14.23 -1.01 -1.32
N ALA A 73 -13.40 -0.09 -0.85
CA ALA A 73 -11.96 -0.30 -0.77
C ALA A 73 -11.56 -1.24 0.37
N TRP A 74 -10.40 -1.85 0.23
CA TRP A 74 -9.71 -2.58 1.29
C TRP A 74 -8.85 -1.62 2.13
N GLU A 75 -8.69 -1.90 3.41
CA GLU A 75 -7.89 -1.11 4.34
C GLU A 75 -6.59 -1.83 4.71
N VAL A 76 -5.46 -1.12 4.71
CA VAL A 76 -4.20 -1.66 5.23
C VAL A 76 -4.29 -1.77 6.75
N ALA A 77 -4.27 -2.99 7.27
CA ALA A 77 -4.27 -3.26 8.71
C ALA A 77 -2.85 -3.34 9.29
N LEU A 78 -1.88 -3.76 8.48
CA LEU A 78 -0.48 -3.89 8.92
C LEU A 78 0.45 -3.84 7.72
N SER A 79 1.57 -3.15 7.88
CA SER A 79 2.66 -3.22 6.91
C SER A 79 4.02 -3.21 7.60
N HIS A 80 4.92 -4.04 7.09
CA HIS A 80 6.30 -4.10 7.49
C HIS A 80 7.12 -4.68 6.33
N ALA A 81 8.26 -4.10 6.03
CA ALA A 81 9.18 -4.64 5.06
C ALA A 81 10.60 -4.13 5.30
N GLU A 82 11.58 -4.89 4.87
CA GLU A 82 12.96 -4.42 4.76
C GLU A 82 13.07 -3.28 3.75
N ARG A 83 14.12 -2.47 3.91
CA ARG A 83 14.35 -1.30 3.08
C ARG A 83 14.39 -1.67 1.60
N GLY A 84 13.61 -0.96 0.81
CA GLY A 84 13.49 -1.14 -0.64
C GLY A 84 12.45 -2.19 -1.07
N TRP A 85 12.03 -3.11 -0.20
CA TRP A 85 11.11 -4.19 -0.55
C TRP A 85 9.62 -3.89 -0.27
N GLY A 86 9.34 -2.86 0.51
CA GLY A 86 7.97 -2.45 0.82
C GLY A 86 7.15 -2.06 -0.42
N PRO A 87 7.65 -1.25 -1.35
CA PRO A 87 6.88 -0.78 -2.51
C PRO A 87 6.29 -1.91 -3.35
N MET A 88 7.02 -2.99 -3.60
CA MET A 88 6.48 -4.10 -4.40
C MET A 88 5.31 -4.80 -3.71
N LEU A 89 5.36 -5.01 -2.40
CA LEU A 89 4.23 -5.60 -1.65
C LEU A 89 3.01 -4.67 -1.64
N TYR A 90 3.23 -3.36 -1.55
CA TYR A 90 2.14 -2.40 -1.68
C TYR A 90 1.56 -2.37 -3.09
N ASP A 91 2.39 -2.46 -4.13
CA ASP A 91 1.91 -2.56 -5.51
C ASP A 91 0.99 -3.77 -5.68
N VAL A 92 1.45 -4.95 -5.23
CA VAL A 92 0.63 -6.18 -5.27
C VAL A 92 -0.66 -6.02 -4.47
N ALA A 93 -0.59 -5.40 -3.27
CA ALA A 93 -1.77 -5.18 -2.44
C ALA A 93 -2.78 -4.21 -3.09
N ILE A 94 -2.32 -3.11 -3.72
CA ILE A 94 -3.18 -2.17 -4.44
C ILE A 94 -3.81 -2.86 -5.66
N GLU A 95 -3.03 -3.59 -6.43
CA GLU A 95 -3.49 -4.33 -7.62
C GLU A 95 -4.54 -5.38 -7.25
N TRP A 96 -4.26 -6.19 -6.22
CA TRP A 96 -5.20 -7.19 -5.71
C TRP A 96 -6.49 -6.53 -5.18
N ALA A 97 -6.37 -5.48 -4.37
CA ALA A 97 -7.51 -4.74 -3.83
C ALA A 97 -8.35 -4.07 -4.93
N THR A 98 -7.71 -3.66 -6.04
CA THR A 98 -8.41 -3.12 -7.21
C THR A 98 -9.23 -4.19 -7.94
N GLN A 99 -8.75 -5.44 -7.97
CA GLN A 99 -9.46 -6.56 -8.60
C GLN A 99 -10.58 -7.12 -7.72
N ASN A 100 -10.45 -7.00 -6.39
CA ASN A 100 -11.35 -7.62 -5.41
C ASN A 100 -12.24 -6.60 -4.67
N GLY A 101 -12.27 -5.35 -5.12
CA GLY A 101 -13.07 -4.27 -4.54
C GLY A 101 -12.76 -2.93 -5.16
N GLY A 102 -12.96 -1.86 -4.39
CA GLY A 102 -12.77 -0.48 -4.85
C GLY A 102 -11.32 0.02 -4.84
N GLY A 103 -10.33 -0.81 -4.54
CA GLY A 103 -8.94 -0.41 -4.38
C GLY A 103 -8.47 -0.47 -2.92
N LEU A 104 -7.40 0.25 -2.59
CA LEU A 104 -6.75 0.21 -1.28
C LEU A 104 -6.75 1.59 -0.62
N VAL A 105 -7.05 1.61 0.68
CA VAL A 105 -6.91 2.79 1.55
C VAL A 105 -5.88 2.55 2.64
N SER A 106 -5.34 3.62 3.21
CA SER A 106 -4.47 3.53 4.40
C SER A 106 -5.25 3.05 5.62
N ASP A 107 -4.55 2.57 6.64
CA ASP A 107 -5.12 2.38 7.97
C ASP A 107 -5.87 3.65 8.42
N ARG A 108 -7.14 3.48 8.82
CA ARG A 108 -8.02 4.61 9.16
C ARG A 108 -7.76 5.17 10.56
N ARG A 109 -7.08 4.39 11.43
CA ARG A 109 -6.87 4.74 12.84
C ARG A 109 -5.44 5.14 13.15
N HIS A 110 -4.47 4.43 12.59
CA HIS A 110 -3.06 4.65 12.92
C HIS A 110 -2.14 4.48 11.73
N VAL A 111 -1.49 5.56 11.30
CA VAL A 111 -0.51 5.54 10.23
C VAL A 111 0.84 6.05 10.74
N SER A 112 1.85 5.18 10.75
CA SER A 112 3.20 5.55 11.14
C SER A 112 3.80 6.60 10.19
N PRO A 113 4.79 7.39 10.62
CA PRO A 113 5.46 8.36 9.74
C PRO A 113 6.06 7.74 8.47
N SER A 114 6.60 6.52 8.57
CA SER A 114 7.11 5.78 7.41
C SER A 114 6.01 5.32 6.46
N ALA A 115 4.89 4.80 6.97
CA ALA A 115 3.74 4.44 6.15
C ALA A 115 3.12 5.68 5.46
N ARG A 116 3.06 6.82 6.15
CA ARG A 116 2.65 8.09 5.53
C ARG A 116 3.56 8.50 4.38
N GLY A 117 4.86 8.26 4.51
CA GLY A 117 5.83 8.46 3.42
C GLY A 117 5.50 7.62 2.20
N VAL A 118 5.07 6.37 2.38
CA VAL A 118 4.63 5.49 1.29
C VAL A 118 3.39 6.07 0.58
N TRP A 119 2.37 6.49 1.31
CA TRP A 119 1.16 7.07 0.71
C TRP A 119 1.44 8.40 -0.01
N ASN A 120 2.32 9.25 0.53
CA ASN A 120 2.79 10.45 -0.16
C ASN A 120 3.50 10.10 -1.47
N TYR A 121 4.30 9.04 -1.48
CA TYR A 121 4.99 8.59 -2.68
C TYR A 121 4.00 8.14 -3.76
N TYR A 122 2.98 7.36 -3.39
CA TYR A 122 1.93 6.95 -4.33
C TYR A 122 1.14 8.13 -4.89
N LEU A 123 0.76 9.07 -4.04
CA LEU A 123 0.00 10.25 -4.48
C LEU A 123 0.81 11.16 -5.44
N LEU A 124 2.10 11.34 -5.18
CA LEU A 124 2.88 12.41 -5.84
C LEU A 124 3.84 11.90 -6.93
N ASN A 125 4.21 10.63 -6.94
CA ASN A 125 5.31 10.13 -7.75
C ASN A 125 4.99 8.88 -8.60
N ARG A 126 3.80 8.29 -8.44
CA ARG A 126 3.40 7.08 -9.16
C ARG A 126 2.32 7.40 -10.20
N GLY A 127 2.73 7.58 -11.45
CA GLY A 127 1.81 7.85 -12.55
C GLY A 127 0.99 6.63 -13.01
N ASP A 128 1.33 5.44 -12.56
CA ASP A 128 0.64 4.17 -12.81
C ASP A 128 -0.41 3.83 -11.73
N VAL A 129 -0.49 4.65 -10.69
CA VAL A 129 -1.47 4.53 -9.60
C VAL A 129 -2.46 5.68 -9.69
N GLN A 130 -3.75 5.37 -9.70
CA GLN A 130 -4.82 6.36 -9.65
C GLN A 130 -5.23 6.58 -8.20
N SER A 131 -5.40 7.83 -7.82
CA SER A 131 -5.93 8.23 -6.51
C SER A 131 -7.29 8.92 -6.69
N VAL A 132 -8.29 8.46 -5.93
CA VAL A 132 -9.64 9.02 -5.90
C VAL A 132 -9.87 9.62 -4.53
N GLN A 133 -10.38 10.86 -4.47
CA GLN A 133 -10.74 11.51 -3.23
C GLN A 133 -11.92 10.79 -2.58
N LEU A 134 -11.82 10.55 -1.28
CA LEU A 134 -12.90 10.06 -0.43
C LEU A 134 -13.51 11.23 0.34
N ASP A 135 -14.76 11.11 0.73
CA ASP A 135 -15.42 12.06 1.61
C ASP A 135 -15.04 11.80 3.08
N ASP A 136 -15.22 12.80 3.93
CA ASP A 136 -15.22 12.58 5.38
C ASP A 136 -16.62 12.10 5.84
N LEU A 137 -16.73 11.75 7.13
CA LEU A 137 -17.99 11.28 7.71
C LEU A 137 -19.16 12.30 7.67
N GLN A 138 -18.88 13.53 7.27
CA GLN A 138 -19.87 14.60 7.17
C GLN A 138 -20.25 14.92 5.74
N ASN A 139 -19.88 14.09 4.78
CA ASN A 139 -20.04 14.32 3.34
C ASN A 139 -19.51 15.70 2.92
N THR A 140 -18.28 15.99 3.31
CA THR A 140 -17.68 17.31 3.10
C THR A 140 -17.51 17.62 1.60
N ILE A 141 -17.45 16.61 0.74
CA ILE A 141 -17.19 16.76 -0.69
C ILE A 141 -18.43 16.49 -1.53
N THR A 142 -19.08 15.35 -1.31
CA THR A 142 -20.26 14.91 -2.05
C THR A 142 -21.39 14.50 -1.09
N PRO A 143 -22.67 14.44 -1.55
CA PRO A 143 -23.78 14.02 -0.70
C PRO A 143 -23.95 12.49 -0.64
N GLU A 144 -23.23 11.72 -1.44
CA GLU A 144 -23.29 10.26 -1.47
C GLU A 144 -22.56 9.68 -0.24
N GLU A 145 -23.15 8.60 0.34
CA GLU A 145 -22.61 7.98 1.56
C GLU A 145 -21.63 6.84 1.30
N GLU A 146 -21.52 6.35 0.08
CA GLU A 146 -20.75 5.16 -0.27
C GLU A 146 -19.24 5.34 -0.10
N ASP A 147 -18.75 6.56 -0.14
CA ASP A 147 -17.34 6.90 0.02
C ASP A 147 -17.01 7.75 1.26
N ASN A 148 -17.99 7.86 2.19
CA ASN A 148 -17.75 8.40 3.52
C ASN A 148 -16.75 7.52 4.29
N CYS A 149 -15.53 7.98 4.42
CA CYS A 149 -14.44 7.19 4.93
C CYS A 149 -13.76 7.89 6.11
N GLU A 150 -14.07 7.46 7.32
CA GLU A 150 -13.47 8.01 8.53
C GLU A 150 -11.94 7.92 8.50
N GLN A 151 -11.24 9.00 8.88
CA GLN A 151 -9.79 9.07 8.91
C GLN A 151 -9.27 9.86 10.11
N HIS A 152 -8.85 9.16 11.15
CA HIS A 152 -8.31 9.80 12.36
C HIS A 152 -6.83 10.22 12.20
N ALA A 153 -6.06 9.53 11.37
CA ALA A 153 -4.62 9.76 11.24
C ALA A 153 -4.26 10.88 10.23
N SER A 154 -5.19 11.37 9.43
CA SER A 154 -4.93 12.25 8.30
C SER A 154 -4.65 13.71 8.66
N THR A 155 -5.12 14.17 9.80
CA THR A 155 -5.20 15.59 10.13
C THR A 155 -3.93 16.17 10.73
N VAL A 156 -2.92 15.36 11.05
CA VAL A 156 -1.70 15.82 11.70
C VAL A 156 -0.48 15.57 10.82
N GLY A 157 0.07 16.64 10.27
CA GLY A 157 1.39 16.70 9.66
C GLY A 157 2.40 17.37 10.58
N ARG A 158 3.64 17.53 10.12
CA ARG A 158 4.65 18.36 10.78
C ARG A 158 5.04 19.53 9.88
N SER A 159 5.12 20.73 10.45
CA SER A 159 5.70 21.88 9.76
C SER A 159 7.22 21.70 9.59
N SER A 160 7.86 22.56 8.81
CA SER A 160 9.31 22.60 8.67
C SER A 160 10.05 22.84 10.00
N ALA A 161 9.37 23.40 10.99
CA ALA A 161 9.88 23.60 12.36
C ALA A 161 9.58 22.41 13.30
N GLY A 162 9.03 21.30 12.78
CA GLY A 162 8.70 20.11 13.58
C GLY A 162 7.42 20.23 14.41
N MET A 163 6.71 21.35 14.34
CA MET A 163 5.45 21.56 15.06
C MET A 163 4.30 20.79 14.40
N PRO A 164 3.32 20.27 15.17
CA PRO A 164 2.13 19.70 14.61
C PRO A 164 1.41 20.70 13.69
N LYS A 165 1.07 20.26 12.49
CA LYS A 165 0.29 21.04 11.53
C LYS A 165 -0.95 20.23 11.16
N VAL A 166 -2.12 20.81 11.31
CA VAL A 166 -3.35 20.23 10.76
C VAL A 166 -3.23 20.26 9.24
N VAL A 167 -3.43 19.11 8.62
CA VAL A 167 -3.46 18.94 7.17
C VAL A 167 -4.93 18.89 6.77
N ASP A 168 -5.29 19.65 5.75
CA ASP A 168 -6.62 19.57 5.17
C ASP A 168 -6.91 18.12 4.73
N PHE A 169 -8.11 17.64 4.98
CA PHE A 169 -8.52 16.28 4.61
C PHE A 169 -8.32 16.03 3.11
N GLN A 170 -8.71 16.98 2.27
CA GLN A 170 -8.57 16.88 0.81
C GLN A 170 -7.12 16.86 0.33
N GLU A 171 -6.19 17.50 1.03
CA GLU A 171 -4.76 17.48 0.70
C GLU A 171 -4.04 16.23 1.20
N SER A 172 -4.65 15.48 2.12
CA SER A 172 -4.02 14.32 2.73
C SER A 172 -3.93 13.14 1.76
N PRO A 173 -2.77 12.47 1.65
CA PRO A 173 -2.68 11.22 0.91
C PRO A 173 -3.48 10.10 1.56
N LEU A 174 -3.82 10.26 2.85
CA LEU A 174 -4.57 9.27 3.61
C LEU A 174 -6.09 9.37 3.38
N SER A 175 -6.58 10.44 2.75
CA SER A 175 -7.97 10.62 2.36
C SER A 175 -8.27 10.11 0.95
N LYS A 176 -7.36 9.35 0.36
CA LYS A 176 -7.50 8.82 -0.99
C LYS A 176 -7.69 7.32 -0.97
N ARG A 177 -8.45 6.84 -1.94
CA ARG A 177 -8.49 5.46 -2.37
C ARG A 177 -7.56 5.30 -3.56
N TYR A 178 -6.75 4.27 -3.56
CA TYR A 178 -5.74 4.00 -4.58
C TYR A 178 -6.10 2.76 -5.38
N THR A 179 -6.02 2.88 -6.70
CA THR A 179 -6.20 1.76 -7.63
C THR A 179 -5.02 1.65 -8.58
N LYS A 180 -4.74 0.43 -9.04
CA LYS A 180 -3.63 0.15 -9.94
C LYS A 180 -3.96 -1.05 -10.84
N PRO A 181 -3.67 -0.98 -12.15
CA PRO A 181 -3.76 -2.16 -13.01
C PRO A 181 -2.72 -3.22 -12.59
N PRO A 182 -2.96 -4.52 -12.83
CA PRO A 182 -2.17 -5.63 -12.28
C PRO A 182 -0.81 -5.80 -12.97
N THR A 183 -0.03 -4.76 -13.08
CA THR A 183 1.27 -4.77 -13.79
C THR A 183 2.35 -5.51 -13.01
N THR A 184 2.40 -5.35 -11.68
CA THR A 184 3.37 -6.02 -10.81
C THR A 184 2.99 -7.50 -10.62
N MET A 185 1.71 -7.79 -10.40
CA MET A 185 1.22 -9.17 -10.29
C MET A 185 1.48 -9.94 -11.58
N ASN A 186 1.15 -9.35 -12.75
CA ASN A 186 1.41 -9.98 -14.05
C ASN A 186 2.91 -10.24 -14.28
N ALA A 187 3.78 -9.32 -13.86
CA ALA A 187 5.23 -9.51 -13.98
C ALA A 187 5.74 -10.63 -13.04
N LEU A 188 5.22 -10.72 -11.82
CA LEU A 188 5.52 -11.80 -10.88
C LEU A 188 5.01 -13.14 -11.40
N GLU A 189 3.80 -13.19 -11.95
CA GLU A 189 3.21 -14.40 -12.54
C GLU A 189 4.02 -14.89 -13.76
N ALA A 190 4.36 -13.98 -14.68
CA ALA A 190 5.18 -14.29 -15.85
C ALA A 190 6.58 -14.80 -15.46
N ALA A 191 7.12 -14.34 -14.33
CA ALA A 191 8.39 -14.83 -13.78
C ALA A 191 8.24 -16.12 -12.94
N GLY A 192 7.02 -16.67 -12.76
CA GLY A 192 6.74 -17.80 -11.88
C GLY A 192 7.00 -17.51 -10.40
N LYS A 193 6.91 -16.24 -9.99
CA LYS A 193 7.22 -15.74 -8.65
C LYS A 193 5.99 -15.38 -7.81
N LEU A 194 4.78 -15.56 -8.35
CA LEU A 194 3.52 -15.32 -7.65
C LEU A 194 2.92 -16.64 -7.18
N VAL A 195 2.53 -16.70 -5.91
CA VAL A 195 1.84 -17.84 -5.28
C VAL A 195 0.53 -17.34 -4.69
N VAL A 196 -0.58 -18.00 -4.99
CA VAL A 196 -1.90 -17.66 -4.44
C VAL A 196 -2.41 -18.88 -3.67
N THR A 197 -2.80 -18.67 -2.38
CA THR A 197 -3.24 -19.72 -1.45
C THR A 197 -4.49 -19.32 -0.67
#